data_4d131125aebafd561a20861261c9cd47
#
_entry.id   4d131125aebafd561a20861261c9cd47
#
_cell.length_a   1.000
_cell.length_b   1.000
_cell.length_c   1.000
_cell.angle_alpha   90.00
_cell.angle_beta   90.00
_cell.angle_gamma   90.00
#
_symmetry.space_group_name_H-M   'P 1'
#
loop_
_entity.id
_entity.type
_entity.pdbx_description
1 polymer ?
#
loop_
_entity_poly.entity_id
_entity_poly.type
_entity_poly.pdbx_seq_one_letter_code
_entity_poly.pdbx_strand_id
1 'polypeptide(L)'
;MPISQQIGSSSQIKPGVCTSTTRPASPYTGQVIFETDTNRMLVWNATAWVIPNTTAQTTTPGSWTLFTPTFKFGGAAAAASSTYGFYTIINKLLILQAGFVSSGSQTAGSFEFTLPDSLEISEGRTYQRIGQIYTYDGSPATQYSGIPYVNANDGRTIFAFGQSASGAGLSNTAPFTWAVNDELDLLITARIL
;
A
#
# COMPACT_ATOMS: atom_id res chain seq x y z
N MET A 1 -35.17 -38.10 11.68
CA MET A 1 -34.75 -36.69 11.48
C MET A 1 -34.22 -36.19 12.78
N PRO A 2 -33.00 -35.64 12.85
CA PRO A 2 -32.56 -34.97 14.08
C PRO A 2 -33.39 -33.69 14.27
N ILE A 3 -34.02 -33.56 15.41
CA ILE A 3 -34.76 -32.38 15.80
C ILE A 3 -33.74 -31.27 16.07
N SER A 4 -33.75 -30.24 15.26
CA SER A 4 -33.02 -29.02 15.55
C SER A 4 -33.61 -28.39 16.80
N GLN A 5 -32.94 -28.48 17.94
CA GLN A 5 -33.33 -27.75 19.13
C GLN A 5 -33.14 -26.24 18.84
N GLN A 6 -34.26 -25.52 18.92
CA GLN A 6 -34.22 -24.08 18.84
C GLN A 6 -33.43 -23.52 20.05
N ILE A 7 -32.33 -22.86 19.79
CA ILE A 7 -31.53 -22.23 20.83
C ILE A 7 -32.36 -21.03 21.35
N GLY A 8 -32.79 -21.07 22.59
CA GLY A 8 -33.53 -19.97 23.20
C GLY A 8 -32.66 -18.72 23.39
N SER A 9 -33.25 -17.56 23.57
CA SER A 9 -32.60 -16.26 23.72
C SER A 9 -31.61 -16.18 24.90
N SER A 10 -31.64 -17.15 25.83
CA SER A 10 -30.73 -17.30 26.96
C SER A 10 -29.64 -18.36 26.75
N SER A 11 -29.63 -19.04 25.61
CA SER A 11 -28.63 -20.08 25.33
C SER A 11 -27.27 -19.49 25.02
N GLN A 12 -26.29 -19.80 25.84
CA GLN A 12 -24.91 -19.43 25.60
C GLN A 12 -24.22 -20.56 24.84
N ILE A 13 -23.63 -20.24 23.70
CA ILE A 13 -22.74 -21.16 23.00
C ILE A 13 -21.39 -21.10 23.71
N LYS A 14 -21.03 -22.19 24.41
CA LYS A 14 -19.69 -22.32 25.01
C LYS A 14 -18.78 -23.03 24.01
N PRO A 15 -17.74 -22.39 23.49
CA PRO A 15 -16.74 -23.07 22.70
C PRO A 15 -16.00 -24.10 23.55
N GLY A 16 -15.50 -25.16 22.93
CA GLY A 16 -14.55 -26.06 23.58
C GLY A 16 -13.30 -25.29 24.01
N VAL A 17 -12.73 -25.57 25.16
CA VAL A 17 -11.52 -24.89 25.66
C VAL A 17 -10.36 -25.85 25.61
N CYS A 18 -9.24 -25.42 25.01
CA CYS A 18 -8.02 -26.22 24.85
C CYS A 18 -6.78 -25.34 24.78
N THR A 19 -5.62 -25.93 24.59
CA THR A 19 -4.39 -25.24 24.20
C THR A 19 -4.06 -25.57 22.75
N SER A 20 -3.09 -24.89 22.16
CA SER A 20 -2.63 -25.16 20.79
C SER A 20 -2.10 -26.58 20.59
N THR A 21 -1.67 -27.23 21.67
CA THR A 21 -1.15 -28.62 21.68
C THR A 21 -2.21 -29.67 22.02
N THR A 22 -3.37 -29.28 22.56
CA THR A 22 -4.45 -30.18 22.99
C THR A 22 -5.74 -30.02 22.16
N ARG A 23 -5.62 -29.55 20.95
CA ARG A 23 -6.75 -29.43 20.00
C ARG A 23 -7.42 -30.79 19.77
N PRO A 24 -8.75 -30.84 19.56
CA PRO A 24 -9.43 -32.07 19.18
C PRO A 24 -8.77 -32.76 17.98
N ALA A 25 -8.45 -34.05 18.11
CA ALA A 25 -7.79 -34.83 17.05
C ALA A 25 -8.74 -35.16 15.88
N SER A 26 -10.05 -35.19 16.10
CA SER A 26 -11.07 -35.48 15.09
C SER A 26 -12.16 -34.39 15.13
N PRO A 27 -11.84 -33.18 14.67
CA PRO A 27 -12.81 -32.10 14.68
C PRO A 27 -13.85 -32.29 13.55
N TYR A 28 -15.08 -31.78 13.77
CA TYR A 28 -16.09 -31.68 12.72
C TYR A 28 -16.13 -30.26 12.11
N THR A 29 -16.52 -30.17 10.86
CA THR A 29 -16.61 -28.87 10.16
C THR A 29 -17.55 -27.91 10.89
N GLY A 30 -17.06 -26.69 11.18
CA GLY A 30 -17.78 -25.68 11.94
C GLY A 30 -17.59 -25.80 13.46
N GLN A 31 -16.83 -26.75 13.96
CA GLN A 31 -16.50 -26.83 15.38
C GLN A 31 -15.73 -25.59 15.83
N VAL A 32 -16.11 -25.00 16.97
CA VAL A 32 -15.48 -23.80 17.54
C VAL A 32 -14.73 -24.18 18.81
N ILE A 33 -13.52 -23.66 18.96
CA ILE A 33 -12.69 -23.79 20.18
C ILE A 33 -12.12 -22.43 20.60
N PHE A 34 -11.82 -22.29 21.89
CA PHE A 34 -11.04 -21.21 22.42
C PHE A 34 -9.70 -21.74 22.93
N GLU A 35 -8.59 -21.24 22.39
CA GLU A 35 -7.24 -21.58 22.83
C GLU A 35 -6.79 -20.63 23.92
N THR A 36 -6.48 -21.17 25.08
CA THR A 36 -6.10 -20.39 26.26
C THR A 36 -4.67 -19.89 26.23
N ASP A 37 -3.76 -20.60 25.58
CA ASP A 37 -2.34 -20.26 25.44
C ASP A 37 -2.10 -19.21 24.36
N THR A 38 -2.94 -19.16 23.33
CA THR A 38 -2.85 -18.18 22.25
C THR A 38 -3.90 -17.07 22.35
N ASN A 39 -4.85 -17.22 23.28
CA ASN A 39 -5.99 -16.32 23.51
C ASN A 39 -6.82 -16.08 22.22
N ARG A 40 -7.11 -17.17 21.49
CA ARG A 40 -7.78 -17.11 20.17
C ARG A 40 -8.99 -18.02 20.10
N MET A 41 -10.03 -17.53 19.41
CA MET A 41 -11.16 -18.36 18.97
C MET A 41 -10.84 -18.94 17.60
N LEU A 42 -11.03 -20.24 17.41
CA LEU A 42 -10.77 -20.92 16.14
C LEU A 42 -12.01 -21.73 15.71
N VAL A 43 -12.15 -21.88 14.39
CA VAL A 43 -13.17 -22.74 13.74
C VAL A 43 -12.48 -23.76 12.86
N TRP A 44 -12.95 -25.01 12.90
CA TRP A 44 -12.51 -26.04 11.96
C TRP A 44 -13.20 -25.89 10.61
N ASN A 45 -12.45 -25.65 9.54
CA ASN A 45 -12.98 -25.44 8.18
C ASN A 45 -13.01 -26.70 7.31
N ALA A 46 -12.94 -27.89 7.90
CA ALA A 46 -12.77 -29.21 7.31
C ALA A 46 -11.30 -29.60 6.98
N THR A 47 -10.36 -28.65 7.00
CA THR A 47 -8.95 -28.90 6.66
C THR A 47 -8.01 -28.43 7.76
N ALA A 48 -8.31 -27.29 8.40
CA ALA A 48 -7.47 -26.68 9.42
C ALA A 48 -8.28 -25.89 10.43
N TRP A 49 -7.70 -25.63 11.61
CA TRP A 49 -8.19 -24.66 12.57
C TRP A 49 -7.84 -23.24 12.10
N VAL A 50 -8.86 -22.42 11.82
CA VAL A 50 -8.71 -21.07 11.30
C VAL A 50 -9.39 -20.06 12.24
N ILE A 51 -8.89 -18.84 12.27
CA ILE A 51 -9.56 -17.74 12.97
C ILE A 51 -10.85 -17.39 12.19
N PRO A 52 -12.04 -17.35 12.81
CA PRO A 52 -13.27 -16.99 12.13
C PRO A 52 -13.14 -15.60 11.51
N ASN A 53 -13.62 -15.47 10.28
CA ASN A 53 -13.62 -14.21 9.55
C ASN A 53 -12.24 -13.63 9.14
N THR A 54 -11.20 -14.45 9.13
CA THR A 54 -10.04 -14.12 8.31
C THR A 54 -10.31 -14.62 6.90
N THR A 55 -10.85 -13.79 6.02
CA THR A 55 -10.53 -13.90 4.60
C THR A 55 -9.03 -14.10 4.57
N ALA A 56 -8.53 -15.09 3.83
CA ALA A 56 -7.11 -15.38 3.76
C ALA A 56 -6.34 -14.12 3.33
N GLN A 57 -6.07 -13.29 4.31
CA GLN A 57 -5.14 -12.20 4.17
C GLN A 57 -3.77 -12.88 4.30
N THR A 58 -3.21 -13.27 3.17
CA THR A 58 -1.86 -13.87 3.07
C THR A 58 -0.77 -12.90 3.53
N THR A 59 -1.15 -11.67 3.82
CA THR A 59 -0.28 -10.65 4.40
C THR A 59 -0.85 -10.20 5.75
N THR A 60 -0.01 -10.10 6.78
CA THR A 60 -0.37 -9.42 8.02
C THR A 60 -0.88 -8.03 7.67
N PRO A 61 -2.10 -7.60 8.12
CA PRO A 61 -2.58 -6.25 7.85
C PRO A 61 -1.52 -5.22 8.25
N GLY A 62 -1.09 -4.40 7.28
CA GLY A 62 -0.06 -3.41 7.53
C GLY A 62 1.38 -3.89 7.35
N SER A 63 1.63 -5.11 6.86
CA SER A 63 2.99 -5.49 6.45
C SER A 63 3.42 -4.68 5.22
N TRP A 64 4.66 -4.19 5.26
CA TRP A 64 5.25 -3.46 4.15
C TRP A 64 5.83 -4.41 3.10
N THR A 65 5.55 -4.12 1.84
CA THR A 65 6.12 -4.80 0.68
C THR A 65 7.18 -3.91 0.05
N LEU A 66 8.40 -4.42 -0.09
CA LEU A 66 9.47 -3.72 -0.81
C LEU A 66 9.29 -3.89 -2.32
N PHE A 67 9.58 -2.85 -3.08
CA PHE A 67 9.62 -2.88 -4.54
C PHE A 67 10.70 -1.95 -5.09
N THR A 68 11.09 -2.16 -6.34
CA THR A 68 11.99 -1.25 -7.05
C THR A 68 11.15 -0.21 -7.79
N PRO A 69 11.17 1.07 -7.38
CA PRO A 69 10.37 2.10 -8.02
C PRO A 69 10.90 2.46 -9.40
N THR A 70 9.98 2.77 -10.32
CA THR A 70 10.31 3.26 -11.66
C THR A 70 9.93 4.72 -11.76
N PHE A 71 10.92 5.58 -11.63
CA PHE A 71 10.80 7.03 -11.85
C PHE A 71 11.26 7.37 -13.27
N LYS A 72 10.58 8.31 -13.91
CA LYS A 72 10.90 8.77 -15.26
C LYS A 72 10.82 10.27 -15.37
N PHE A 73 11.59 10.81 -16.29
CA PHE A 73 11.48 12.19 -16.78
C PHE A 73 11.45 12.15 -18.30
N GLY A 74 10.41 12.74 -18.91
CA GLY A 74 10.22 12.70 -20.36
C GLY A 74 10.17 11.28 -20.94
N GLY A 75 9.62 10.32 -20.21
CA GLY A 75 9.52 8.91 -20.59
C GLY A 75 10.80 8.09 -20.40
N ALA A 76 11.97 8.69 -20.15
CA ALA A 76 13.21 7.99 -19.85
C ALA A 76 13.37 7.73 -18.34
N ALA A 77 14.05 6.62 -17.99
CA ALA A 77 14.35 6.32 -16.58
C ALA A 77 15.14 7.47 -15.93
N ALA A 78 14.78 7.79 -14.68
CA ALA A 78 15.48 8.83 -13.93
C ALA A 78 16.95 8.46 -13.72
N ALA A 79 17.84 9.45 -13.86
CA ALA A 79 19.24 9.33 -13.49
C ALA A 79 19.34 9.30 -11.95
N ALA A 80 19.38 8.11 -11.37
CA ALA A 80 19.39 7.89 -9.93
C ALA A 80 20.64 7.14 -9.49
N SER A 81 21.24 7.57 -8.37
CA SER A 81 22.32 6.85 -7.69
C SER A 81 21.78 5.81 -6.70
N SER A 82 20.61 6.05 -6.15
CA SER A 82 19.87 5.11 -5.31
C SER A 82 18.37 5.33 -5.43
N THR A 83 17.61 4.28 -5.21
CA THR A 83 16.15 4.31 -5.15
C THR A 83 15.67 3.48 -3.97
N TYR A 84 14.51 3.83 -3.42
CA TYR A 84 13.81 3.01 -2.44
C TYR A 84 12.31 3.05 -2.70
N GLY A 85 11.61 1.97 -2.35
CA GLY A 85 10.17 1.90 -2.45
C GLY A 85 9.59 0.82 -1.55
N PHE A 86 8.52 1.15 -0.86
CA PHE A 86 7.73 0.22 -0.07
C PHE A 86 6.28 0.66 0.00
N TYR A 87 5.37 -0.30 0.09
CA TYR A 87 3.96 -0.02 0.22
C TYR A 87 3.27 -1.02 1.14
N THR A 88 2.10 -0.64 1.62
CA THR A 88 1.15 -1.54 2.30
C THR A 88 -0.26 -1.27 1.80
N ILE A 89 -1.11 -2.30 1.89
CA ILE A 89 -2.53 -2.20 1.53
C ILE A 89 -3.36 -2.63 2.74
N ILE A 90 -4.26 -1.75 3.16
CA ILE A 90 -5.20 -2.01 4.24
C ILE A 90 -6.62 -1.76 3.71
N ASN A 91 -7.42 -2.82 3.53
CA ASN A 91 -8.80 -2.71 3.05
C ASN A 91 -8.96 -1.83 1.79
N LYS A 92 -8.16 -2.07 0.76
CA LYS A 92 -8.10 -1.28 -0.48
C LYS A 92 -7.55 0.14 -0.31
N LEU A 93 -7.01 0.50 0.83
CA LEU A 93 -6.24 1.73 1.01
C LEU A 93 -4.77 1.41 0.77
N LEU A 94 -4.20 1.97 -0.29
CA LEU A 94 -2.77 1.96 -0.57
C LEU A 94 -2.10 3.07 0.24
N ILE A 95 -1.03 2.72 0.95
CA ILE A 95 -0.05 3.65 1.51
C ILE A 95 1.28 3.27 0.89
N LEU A 96 1.89 4.17 0.12
CA LEU A 96 3.13 3.92 -0.60
C LEU A 96 4.10 5.05 -0.33
N GLN A 97 5.35 4.69 -0.09
CA GLN A 97 6.46 5.62 -0.03
C GLN A 97 7.56 5.16 -0.99
N ALA A 98 8.08 6.09 -1.77
CA ALA A 98 9.16 5.83 -2.71
C ALA A 98 10.00 7.08 -2.94
N GLY A 99 11.25 6.92 -3.28
CA GLY A 99 12.12 8.05 -3.56
C GLY A 99 13.38 7.67 -4.30
N PHE A 100 14.13 8.67 -4.69
CA PHE A 100 15.45 8.49 -5.29
C PHE A 100 16.40 9.65 -4.94
N VAL A 101 17.69 9.35 -4.99
CA VAL A 101 18.76 10.35 -5.00
C VAL A 101 19.28 10.47 -6.43
N SER A 102 19.33 11.68 -6.93
CA SER A 102 19.79 11.95 -8.31
C SER A 102 21.29 11.69 -8.48
N SER A 103 21.66 11.10 -9.60
CA SER A 103 23.06 10.95 -10.01
C SER A 103 23.51 12.03 -11.02
N GLY A 104 22.61 12.95 -11.41
CA GLY A 104 22.88 14.01 -12.37
C GLY A 104 21.62 14.63 -12.97
N SER A 105 21.79 15.31 -14.09
CA SER A 105 20.70 15.94 -14.81
C SER A 105 19.66 14.92 -15.29
N GLN A 106 18.40 15.28 -15.21
CA GLN A 106 17.29 14.45 -15.70
C GLN A 106 16.99 14.72 -17.17
N THR A 107 16.44 13.72 -17.86
CA THR A 107 15.98 13.88 -19.24
C THR A 107 14.88 14.94 -19.32
N ALA A 108 14.89 15.73 -20.39
CA ALA A 108 13.91 16.80 -20.59
C ALA A 108 12.47 16.25 -20.68
N GLY A 109 11.62 16.78 -19.83
CA GLY A 109 10.20 16.43 -19.80
C GLY A 109 9.61 16.32 -18.41
N SER A 110 8.35 15.90 -18.36
CA SER A 110 7.58 15.76 -17.12
C SER A 110 8.06 14.58 -16.28
N PHE A 111 7.92 14.71 -14.98
CA PHE A 111 8.07 13.60 -14.04
C PHE A 111 6.92 12.61 -14.16
N GLU A 112 7.24 11.34 -14.08
CA GLU A 112 6.31 10.21 -14.05
C GLU A 112 6.78 9.16 -13.05
N PHE A 113 5.84 8.56 -12.34
CA PHE A 113 6.08 7.40 -11.49
C PHE A 113 5.03 6.33 -11.79
N THR A 114 5.44 5.08 -11.91
CA THR A 114 4.53 3.96 -12.19
C THR A 114 4.32 3.14 -10.91
N LEU A 115 3.05 2.89 -10.56
CA LEU A 115 2.69 2.04 -9.42
C LEU A 115 3.22 0.62 -9.59
N PRO A 116 3.66 -0.04 -8.51
CA PRO A 116 4.15 -1.42 -8.54
C PRO A 116 3.04 -2.45 -8.78
N ASP A 117 3.42 -3.67 -9.15
CA ASP A 117 2.61 -4.90 -9.11
C ASP A 117 1.21 -4.81 -9.76
N SER A 118 1.08 -4.03 -10.83
CA SER A 118 -0.21 -3.81 -11.50
C SER A 118 -1.28 -3.14 -10.61
N LEU A 119 -0.88 -2.48 -9.52
CA LEU A 119 -1.79 -1.70 -8.71
C LEU A 119 -2.38 -0.55 -9.54
N GLU A 120 -3.68 -0.33 -9.36
CA GLU A 120 -4.40 0.76 -10.01
C GLU A 120 -5.18 1.56 -8.97
N ILE A 121 -5.06 2.88 -9.04
CA ILE A 121 -5.83 3.76 -8.18
C ILE A 121 -7.26 3.81 -8.71
N SER A 122 -8.22 3.61 -7.82
CA SER A 122 -9.63 3.72 -8.17
C SER A 122 -9.94 5.14 -8.61
N GLU A 123 -10.19 5.28 -9.91
CA GLU A 123 -10.43 6.57 -10.53
C GLU A 123 -11.77 7.16 -10.10
N GLY A 124 -11.75 8.38 -9.66
CA GLY A 124 -12.95 9.14 -9.34
C GLY A 124 -13.02 10.47 -10.08
N ARG A 125 -11.87 11.02 -10.50
CA ARG A 125 -11.78 12.34 -11.14
C ARG A 125 -10.49 12.51 -11.93
N THR A 126 -10.55 13.28 -13.00
CA THR A 126 -9.36 13.82 -13.67
C THR A 126 -8.52 14.62 -12.64
N TYR A 127 -7.22 14.36 -12.57
CA TYR A 127 -6.30 14.99 -11.62
C TYR A 127 -6.63 14.73 -10.15
N GLN A 128 -6.97 13.51 -9.78
CA GLN A 128 -7.16 13.14 -8.38
C GLN A 128 -5.84 13.29 -7.61
N ARG A 129 -5.85 14.12 -6.60
CA ARG A 129 -4.73 14.30 -5.66
C ARG A 129 -4.65 13.09 -4.74
N ILE A 130 -3.46 12.50 -4.60
CA ILE A 130 -3.30 11.21 -3.94
C ILE A 130 -2.20 11.18 -2.87
N GLY A 131 -1.62 12.32 -2.53
CA GLY A 131 -0.56 12.35 -1.53
C GLY A 131 0.25 13.63 -1.53
N GLN A 132 1.54 13.47 -1.26
CA GLN A 132 2.53 14.54 -1.21
C GLN A 132 3.79 14.10 -1.93
N ILE A 133 4.46 15.03 -2.58
CA ILE A 133 5.81 14.87 -3.12
C ILE A 133 6.70 15.95 -2.52
N TYR A 134 7.92 15.55 -2.24
CA TYR A 134 8.92 16.39 -1.64
C TYR A 134 10.19 16.31 -2.47
N THR A 135 10.81 17.43 -2.76
CA THR A 135 12.07 17.48 -3.49
C THR A 135 13.06 18.37 -2.76
N TYR A 136 14.31 17.97 -2.78
CA TYR A 136 15.42 18.67 -2.18
C TYR A 136 16.47 18.97 -3.24
N ASP A 137 16.78 20.28 -3.41
CA ASP A 137 17.91 20.75 -4.21
C ASP A 137 19.11 20.85 -3.28
N GLY A 138 20.10 19.97 -3.50
CA GLY A 138 21.29 19.89 -2.66
C GLY A 138 22.20 21.11 -2.73
N SER A 139 22.07 21.93 -3.77
CA SER A 139 22.97 23.06 -4.01
C SER A 139 22.30 24.41 -4.17
N PRO A 140 21.25 24.81 -3.50
CA PRO A 140 21.34 25.73 -2.40
C PRO A 140 20.74 25.21 -1.10
N ALA A 141 20.57 23.91 -0.92
CA ALA A 141 19.95 23.30 0.24
C ALA A 141 18.50 23.76 0.43
N THR A 142 17.73 23.74 -0.65
CA THR A 142 16.34 24.26 -0.68
C THR A 142 15.37 23.11 -0.88
N GLN A 143 14.25 23.19 -0.16
CA GLN A 143 13.20 22.19 -0.16
C GLN A 143 11.97 22.72 -0.87
N TYR A 144 11.32 21.82 -1.63
CA TYR A 144 10.09 22.13 -2.33
C TYR A 144 9.08 21.01 -2.07
N SER A 145 7.81 21.37 -1.98
CA SER A 145 6.71 20.41 -1.88
C SER A 145 5.84 20.45 -3.11
N GLY A 146 5.20 19.35 -3.42
CA GLY A 146 4.29 19.23 -4.54
C GLY A 146 3.16 18.27 -4.22
N ILE A 147 2.28 18.07 -5.19
CA ILE A 147 1.11 17.23 -5.06
C ILE A 147 1.13 16.19 -6.19
N PRO A 148 1.27 14.90 -5.86
CA PRO A 148 1.11 13.84 -6.84
C PRO A 148 -0.38 13.69 -7.19
N TYR A 149 -0.63 13.38 -8.45
CA TYR A 149 -1.96 13.11 -8.96
C TYR A 149 -1.93 11.98 -9.97
N VAL A 150 -3.02 11.25 -10.08
CA VAL A 150 -3.24 10.26 -11.12
C VAL A 150 -4.03 10.89 -12.27
N ASN A 151 -3.63 10.60 -13.49
CA ASN A 151 -4.42 10.94 -14.66
C ASN A 151 -5.52 9.89 -14.86
N ALA A 152 -6.73 10.32 -15.18
CA ALA A 152 -7.92 9.48 -15.34
C ALA A 152 -7.82 8.42 -16.46
N ASN A 153 -6.73 8.38 -17.23
CA ASN A 153 -6.64 7.51 -18.40
C ASN A 153 -6.01 6.14 -18.12
N ASP A 154 -5.27 5.96 -17.02
CA ASP A 154 -4.62 4.67 -16.78
C ASP A 154 -4.57 4.21 -15.29
N GLY A 155 -4.98 5.06 -14.34
CA GLY A 155 -4.98 4.71 -12.90
C GLY A 155 -3.63 4.29 -12.29
N ARG A 156 -2.57 4.25 -13.09
CA ARG A 156 -1.26 3.69 -12.72
C ARG A 156 -0.10 4.67 -12.80
N THR A 157 -0.17 5.61 -13.74
CA THR A 157 0.87 6.61 -13.92
C THR A 157 0.59 7.83 -13.07
N ILE A 158 1.55 8.16 -12.23
CA ILE A 158 1.49 9.27 -11.29
C ILE A 158 2.34 10.40 -11.84
N PHE A 159 1.74 11.56 -11.93
CA PHE A 159 2.40 12.84 -12.23
C PHE A 159 2.43 13.70 -10.95
N ALA A 160 3.18 14.76 -10.96
CA ALA A 160 3.19 15.69 -9.83
C ALA A 160 3.18 17.15 -10.29
N PHE A 161 2.44 17.99 -9.56
CA PHE A 161 2.61 19.44 -9.63
C PHE A 161 3.68 19.86 -8.63
N GLY A 162 4.68 20.57 -9.10
CA GLY A 162 5.62 21.26 -8.22
C GLY A 162 4.98 22.52 -7.63
N GLN A 163 5.51 22.95 -6.50
CA GLN A 163 5.14 24.25 -5.92
C GLN A 163 5.88 25.38 -6.69
N SER A 164 5.42 25.67 -7.89
CA SER A 164 5.81 26.90 -8.58
C SER A 164 4.63 27.85 -8.63
N ALA A 165 4.90 29.15 -8.62
CA ALA A 165 3.87 30.19 -8.71
C ALA A 165 3.01 30.09 -9.99
N SER A 166 3.44 29.31 -10.99
CA SER A 166 2.77 29.07 -12.26
C SER A 166 1.95 27.77 -12.29
N GLY A 167 1.94 26.94 -11.23
CA GLY A 167 1.29 25.63 -11.24
C GLY A 167 1.94 24.64 -12.22
N ALA A 168 3.19 24.85 -12.59
CA ALA A 168 3.92 23.97 -13.51
C ALA A 168 4.08 22.58 -12.89
N GLY A 169 3.95 21.53 -13.73
CA GLY A 169 4.23 20.17 -13.36
C GLY A 169 5.70 19.98 -12.94
N LEU A 170 5.95 19.01 -12.10
CA LEU A 170 7.30 18.57 -11.78
C LEU A 170 7.99 18.08 -13.07
N SER A 171 9.19 18.56 -13.33
CA SER A 171 9.93 18.25 -14.55
C SER A 171 11.45 18.26 -14.27
N ASN A 172 12.23 18.04 -15.32
CA ASN A 172 13.70 18.11 -15.25
C ASN A 172 14.24 19.51 -14.87
N THR A 173 13.45 20.57 -14.97
CA THR A 173 13.84 21.96 -14.67
C THR A 173 12.91 22.65 -13.69
N ALA A 174 11.91 21.98 -13.17
CA ALA A 174 10.96 22.55 -12.21
C ALA A 174 10.74 21.55 -11.06
N PRO A 175 10.81 22.01 -9.79
CA PRO A 175 11.00 23.39 -9.31
C PRO A 175 12.44 23.91 -9.43
N PHE A 176 13.41 23.06 -9.74
CA PHE A 176 14.83 23.38 -9.96
C PHE A 176 15.40 22.47 -11.05
N THR A 177 16.60 22.79 -11.53
CA THR A 177 17.33 21.92 -12.46
C THR A 177 18.07 20.84 -11.68
N TRP A 178 17.71 19.58 -11.92
CA TRP A 178 18.26 18.43 -11.20
C TRP A 178 19.78 18.27 -11.42
N ALA A 179 20.46 18.00 -10.33
CA ALA A 179 21.90 17.74 -10.25
C ALA A 179 22.20 16.50 -9.40
N VAL A 180 23.46 16.20 -9.18
CA VAL A 180 23.91 15.11 -8.29
C VAL A 180 23.54 15.43 -6.84
N ASN A 181 23.04 14.41 -6.12
CA ASN A 181 22.58 14.49 -4.72
C ASN A 181 21.30 15.29 -4.48
N ASP A 182 20.55 15.66 -5.51
CA ASP A 182 19.19 16.11 -5.34
C ASP A 182 18.28 14.91 -5.01
N GLU A 183 17.23 15.15 -4.24
CA GLU A 183 16.40 14.08 -3.72
C GLU A 183 14.94 14.28 -4.08
N LEU A 184 14.21 13.18 -4.22
CA LEU A 184 12.77 13.15 -4.34
C LEU A 184 12.20 12.09 -3.42
N ASP A 185 11.19 12.49 -2.64
CA ASP A 185 10.36 11.62 -1.81
C ASP A 185 8.90 11.75 -2.23
N LEU A 186 8.25 10.62 -2.41
CA LEU A 186 6.84 10.50 -2.80
C LEU A 186 6.08 9.70 -1.76
N LEU A 187 5.02 10.28 -1.21
CA LEU A 187 4.04 9.62 -0.37
C LEU A 187 2.71 9.58 -1.09
N ILE A 188 2.17 8.39 -1.30
CA ILE A 188 0.83 8.17 -1.87
C ILE A 188 -0.07 7.56 -0.81
N THR A 189 -1.29 8.09 -0.71
CA THR A 189 -2.39 7.51 0.04
C THR A 189 -3.63 7.55 -0.84
N ALA A 190 -4.05 6.39 -1.32
CA ALA A 190 -5.13 6.31 -2.30
C ALA A 190 -5.93 5.00 -2.18
N ARG A 191 -7.17 5.03 -2.65
CA ARG A 191 -7.96 3.81 -2.81
C ARG A 191 -7.56 3.11 -4.10
N ILE A 192 -7.33 1.81 -4.04
CA ILE A 192 -7.09 0.95 -5.20
C ILE A 192 -8.34 0.16 -5.61
N LEU A 193 -8.34 -0.32 -6.86
CA LEU A 193 -9.42 -1.14 -7.45
C LEU A 193 -9.56 -2.53 -6.83
#